data_d97ad2476ca5c497e43984b89644639b
#
_entry.id   d97ad2476ca5c497e43984b89644639b
#
_cell.length_a   1.000
_cell.length_b   1.000
_cell.length_c   1.000
_cell.angle_alpha   90.00
_cell.angle_beta   90.00
_cell.angle_gamma   90.00
#
_symmetry.space_group_name_H-M   'P 1'
#
loop_
_entity.id
_entity.type
_entity.pdbx_description
1 polymer ?
#
loop_
_entity_poly.entity_id
_entity_poly.type
_entity_poly.pdbx_seq_one_letter_code
_entity_poly.pdbx_strand_id
1 'polypeptide(L)'
;MNLIVAADFLHGEPNMREQDFQALSRHLEQLLERYRASQQQCNALQARVSELENEREDLKHRNEVARDRVEAIITRLKALDTSS
;
A
#
# COMPACT_ATOMS: atom_id res chain seq x y z
N MET A 1 -36.56 -0.49 -44.74
CA MET A 1 -35.21 -0.07 -44.33
C MET A 1 -34.97 -0.21 -42.85
N ASN A 2 -35.82 0.36 -42.00
CA ASN A 2 -35.68 0.28 -40.57
C ASN A 2 -35.80 -1.14 -40.00
N LEU A 3 -36.56 -1.99 -40.69
CA LEU A 3 -36.71 -3.40 -40.27
C LEU A 3 -35.44 -4.21 -40.48
N ILE A 4 -34.66 -3.88 -41.51
CA ILE A 4 -33.40 -4.56 -41.77
C ILE A 4 -32.34 -4.13 -40.72
N VAL A 5 -32.32 -2.86 -40.41
CA VAL A 5 -31.40 -2.32 -39.38
C VAL A 5 -31.78 -2.84 -37.99
N ALA A 6 -33.09 -2.91 -37.69
CA ALA A 6 -33.57 -3.47 -36.44
C ALA A 6 -33.31 -4.97 -36.34
N ALA A 7 -33.44 -5.70 -37.46
CA ALA A 7 -33.12 -7.12 -37.50
C ALA A 7 -31.60 -7.36 -37.28
N ASP A 8 -30.76 -6.55 -37.91
CA ASP A 8 -29.31 -6.59 -37.70
C ASP A 8 -28.95 -6.22 -36.26
N PHE A 9 -29.69 -5.29 -35.69
CA PHE A 9 -29.46 -4.89 -34.29
C PHE A 9 -29.95 -5.96 -33.31
N LEU A 10 -31.15 -6.55 -33.57
CA LEU A 10 -31.73 -7.56 -32.68
C LEU A 10 -31.07 -8.93 -32.81
N HIS A 11 -30.74 -9.31 -34.02
CA HIS A 11 -30.04 -10.57 -34.27
C HIS A 11 -28.53 -10.39 -34.25
N GLY A 12 -28.13 -9.14 -34.26
CA GLY A 12 -26.74 -8.69 -34.21
C GLY A 12 -25.84 -9.58 -35.02
N GLU A 13 -25.02 -9.09 -35.84
CA GLU A 13 -24.02 -9.94 -36.39
C GLU A 13 -23.36 -10.68 -35.21
N PRO A 14 -23.45 -12.02 -35.15
CA PRO A 14 -22.94 -12.76 -34.00
C PRO A 14 -21.49 -12.39 -33.67
N ASN A 15 -20.72 -12.04 -34.70
CA ASN A 15 -19.31 -11.64 -34.57
C ASN A 15 -19.16 -10.32 -33.83
N MET A 16 -20.06 -9.35 -34.01
CA MET A 16 -19.96 -8.08 -33.28
C MET A 16 -20.28 -8.22 -31.81
N ARG A 17 -21.27 -9.02 -31.47
CA ARG A 17 -21.62 -9.31 -30.07
C ARG A 17 -20.53 -10.10 -29.36
N GLU A 18 -19.95 -11.07 -30.06
CA GLU A 18 -18.82 -11.84 -29.53
C GLU A 18 -17.61 -10.96 -29.28
N GLN A 19 -17.31 -10.07 -30.23
CA GLN A 19 -16.18 -9.14 -30.08
C GLN A 19 -16.40 -8.18 -28.91
N ASP A 20 -17.61 -7.66 -28.76
CA ASP A 20 -17.97 -6.78 -27.66
C ASP A 20 -17.90 -7.51 -26.33
N PHE A 21 -18.40 -8.74 -26.30
CA PHE A 21 -18.33 -9.59 -25.12
C PHE A 21 -16.89 -9.92 -24.76
N GLN A 22 -16.07 -10.26 -25.74
CA GLN A 22 -14.65 -10.55 -25.53
C GLN A 22 -13.90 -9.33 -25.05
N ALA A 23 -14.19 -8.15 -25.63
CA ALA A 23 -13.60 -6.90 -25.19
C ALA A 23 -13.96 -6.59 -23.75
N LEU A 24 -15.24 -6.77 -23.40
CA LEU A 24 -15.71 -6.58 -22.04
C LEU A 24 -15.04 -7.55 -21.07
N SER A 25 -14.94 -8.81 -21.47
CA SER A 25 -14.26 -9.83 -20.67
C SER A 25 -12.79 -9.47 -20.41
N ARG A 26 -12.09 -8.98 -21.43
CA ARG A 26 -10.70 -8.53 -21.30
C ARG A 26 -10.58 -7.35 -20.34
N HIS A 27 -11.47 -6.38 -20.46
CA HIS A 27 -11.49 -5.23 -19.57
C HIS A 27 -11.76 -5.65 -18.12
N LEU A 28 -12.69 -6.58 -17.93
CA LEU A 28 -12.96 -7.12 -16.59
C LEU A 28 -11.76 -7.85 -16.02
N GLU A 29 -11.11 -8.67 -16.82
CA GLU A 29 -9.88 -9.36 -16.39
C GLU A 29 -8.79 -8.38 -16.01
N GLN A 30 -8.58 -7.33 -16.82
CA GLN A 30 -7.61 -6.29 -16.52
C GLN A 30 -7.95 -5.55 -15.23
N LEU A 31 -9.21 -5.22 -15.02
CA LEU A 31 -9.66 -4.57 -13.79
C LEU A 31 -9.44 -5.46 -12.56
N LEU A 32 -9.74 -6.76 -12.70
CA LEU A 32 -9.50 -7.72 -11.63
C LEU A 32 -8.02 -7.86 -11.31
N GLU A 33 -7.18 -7.89 -12.34
CA GLU A 33 -5.73 -7.92 -12.16
C GLU A 33 -5.22 -6.68 -11.44
N ARG A 34 -5.69 -5.50 -11.87
CA ARG A 34 -5.33 -4.23 -11.22
C ARG A 34 -5.81 -4.19 -9.78
N TYR A 35 -7.00 -4.69 -9.53
CA TYR A 35 -7.54 -4.76 -8.18
C TYR A 35 -6.68 -5.66 -7.29
N ARG A 36 -6.33 -6.84 -7.77
CA ARG A 36 -5.47 -7.77 -7.03
C ARG A 36 -4.10 -7.17 -6.77
N ALA A 37 -3.50 -6.55 -7.77
CA ALA A 37 -2.21 -5.88 -7.63
C ALA A 37 -2.28 -4.75 -6.63
N SER A 38 -3.36 -3.95 -6.66
CA SER A 38 -3.60 -2.87 -5.72
C SER A 38 -3.77 -3.40 -4.30
N GLN A 39 -4.51 -4.49 -4.12
CA GLN A 39 -4.67 -5.13 -2.81
C GLN A 39 -3.35 -5.64 -2.25
N GLN A 40 -2.56 -6.29 -3.09
CA GLN A 40 -1.23 -6.76 -2.69
C GLN A 40 -0.33 -5.59 -2.29
N GLN A 41 -0.38 -4.50 -3.05
CA GLN A 41 0.39 -3.30 -2.76
C GLN A 41 -0.06 -2.65 -1.44
N CYS A 42 -1.37 -2.56 -1.21
CA CYS A 42 -1.90 -2.06 0.06
C CYS A 42 -1.45 -2.91 1.24
N ASN A 43 -1.52 -4.22 1.11
CA ASN A 43 -1.08 -5.15 2.15
C ASN A 43 0.42 -5.00 2.43
N ALA A 44 1.22 -4.88 1.37
CA ALA A 44 2.66 -4.68 1.50
C ALA A 44 2.98 -3.34 2.17
N LEU A 45 2.26 -2.28 1.81
CA LEU A 45 2.43 -0.96 2.43
C LEU A 45 2.01 -0.96 3.89
N GLN A 46 0.92 -1.65 4.24
CA GLN A 46 0.49 -1.77 5.64
C GLN A 46 1.54 -2.52 6.47
N ALA A 47 2.10 -3.59 5.93
CA ALA A 47 3.18 -4.32 6.59
C ALA A 47 4.41 -3.43 6.78
N ARG A 48 4.75 -2.64 5.76
CA ARG A 48 5.89 -1.73 5.84
C ARG A 48 5.66 -0.60 6.86
N VAL A 49 4.45 -0.05 6.92
CA VAL A 49 4.09 0.97 7.91
C VAL A 49 4.25 0.40 9.32
N SER A 50 3.73 -0.81 9.55
CA SER A 50 3.84 -1.49 10.84
C SER A 50 5.31 -1.70 11.24
N GLU A 51 6.12 -2.14 10.30
CA GLU A 51 7.56 -2.33 10.49
C GLU A 51 8.26 -1.02 10.84
N LEU A 52 7.94 0.06 10.12
CA LEU A 52 8.51 1.37 10.37
C LEU A 52 8.08 1.94 11.72
N GLU A 53 6.85 1.71 12.14
CA GLU A 53 6.37 2.11 13.46
C GLU A 53 7.15 1.41 14.56
N ASN A 54 7.41 0.12 14.41
CA ASN A 54 8.21 -0.66 15.34
C ASN A 54 9.67 -0.18 15.40
N GLU A 55 10.27 0.10 14.25
CA GLU A 55 11.61 0.64 14.16
C GLU A 55 11.70 2.01 14.84
N ARG A 56 10.70 2.86 14.60
CA ARG A 56 10.61 4.18 15.20
C ARG A 56 10.55 4.08 16.72
N GLU A 57 9.71 3.20 17.23
CA GLU A 57 9.58 2.99 18.68
C GLU A 57 10.87 2.48 19.29
N ASP A 58 11.53 1.56 18.62
CA ASP A 58 12.82 1.04 19.06
C ASP A 58 13.89 2.13 19.11
N LEU A 59 13.98 2.94 18.06
CA LEU A 59 14.91 4.06 18.00
C LEU A 59 14.64 5.10 19.09
N LYS A 60 13.37 5.37 19.33
CA LYS A 60 12.95 6.29 20.38
C LYS A 60 13.39 5.78 21.75
N HIS A 61 13.17 4.49 22.00
CA HIS A 61 13.59 3.87 23.26
C HIS A 61 15.11 3.92 23.43
N ARG A 62 15.87 3.58 22.40
CA ARG A 62 17.35 3.66 22.42
C ARG A 62 17.82 5.08 22.66
N ASN A 63 17.17 6.05 22.06
CA ASN A 63 17.51 7.46 22.26
C ASN A 63 17.27 7.88 23.69
N GLU A 64 16.17 7.50 24.30
CA GLU A 64 15.88 7.78 25.71
C GLU A 64 16.90 7.14 26.65
N VAL A 65 17.25 5.89 26.40
CA VAL A 65 18.27 5.18 27.19
C VAL A 65 19.63 5.88 27.07
N ALA A 66 20.02 6.27 25.85
CA ALA A 66 21.25 6.97 25.60
C ALA A 66 21.30 8.32 26.32
N ARG A 67 20.21 9.07 26.29
CA ARG A 67 20.09 10.35 27.02
C ARG A 67 20.23 10.16 28.51
N ASP A 68 19.54 9.16 29.06
CA ASP A 68 19.62 8.87 30.50
C ASP A 68 21.04 8.53 30.93
N ARG A 69 21.76 7.78 30.11
CA ARG A 69 23.18 7.45 30.37
C ARG A 69 24.04 8.68 30.32
N VAL A 70 23.86 9.56 29.35
CA VAL A 70 24.60 10.81 29.25
C VAL A 70 24.31 11.69 30.46
N GLU A 71 23.07 11.84 30.84
CA GLU A 71 22.68 12.61 32.03
C GLU A 71 23.28 12.05 33.30
N ALA A 72 23.31 10.73 33.46
CA ALA A 72 23.94 10.07 34.60
C ALA A 72 25.45 10.35 34.65
N ILE A 73 26.11 10.31 33.49
CA ILE A 73 27.54 10.61 33.38
C ILE A 73 27.80 12.07 33.75
N ILE A 74 27.01 12.99 33.24
CA ILE A 74 27.15 14.43 33.57
C ILE A 74 26.97 14.67 35.06
N THR A 75 25.98 14.04 35.67
CA THR A 75 25.70 14.13 37.10
C THR A 75 26.92 13.63 37.93
N ARG A 76 27.49 12.51 37.52
CA ARG A 76 28.69 11.97 38.18
C ARG A 76 29.89 12.90 38.05
N LEU A 77 30.09 13.46 36.87
CA LEU A 77 31.20 14.41 36.65
C LEU A 77 31.02 15.65 37.51
N LYS A 78 29.82 16.19 37.63
CA LYS A 78 29.53 17.33 38.48
C LYS A 78 29.76 17.01 39.94
N ALA A 79 29.37 15.82 40.39
CA ALA A 79 29.59 15.38 41.76
C ALA A 79 31.10 15.26 42.10
N LEU A 80 31.88 14.72 41.14
CA LEU A 80 33.33 14.63 41.30
C LEU A 80 33.99 16.02 41.36
N ASP A 81 33.54 16.94 40.53
CA ASP A 81 34.05 18.30 40.47
C ASP A 81 33.75 19.06 41.76
N THR A 82 32.58 18.88 42.35
CA THR A 82 32.21 19.53 43.60
C THR A 82 32.84 18.89 44.83
N SER A 83 33.26 17.61 44.76
CA SER A 83 33.90 16.92 45.86
C SER A 83 35.41 17.17 45.95
N SER A 84 35.96 17.70 44.90
CA SER A 84 37.35 18.09 44.86
C SER A 84 37.58 19.54 45.32
#